data_f82720570e650390585e17e3342b8820
#
_entry.id   f82720570e650390585e17e3342b8820
#
_cell.length_a   1.000
_cell.length_b   1.000
_cell.length_c   1.000
_cell.angle_alpha   90.00
_cell.angle_beta   90.00
_cell.angle_gamma   90.00
#
_symmetry.space_group_name_H-M   'P 1'
#
loop_
_entity.id
_entity.type
_entity.pdbx_description
1 polymer ?
#
loop_
_entity_poly.entity_id
_entity_poly.type
_entity_poly.pdbx_seq_one_letter_code
_entity_poly.pdbx_strand_id
1 'polypeptide(L)'
;MRTISTLDQDDAARAVDAVKAALASEGRAAVVAVADVHGDLLMLLRLDGAPATSITIATNKAWTAATQGVATRAIGARLRSEAEAFDITYYGDRRACGWGGGLPVMDRAGAVLGAVAVSGLPELEDERFAAIGKAAIEGSLEA
;
A
#
# COMPACT_ATOMS: atom_id res chain seq x y z
N MET A 1 -2.45 24.47 -16.25
CA MET A 1 -1.91 23.10 -16.54
C MET A 1 -0.85 22.79 -15.50
N ARG A 2 -0.87 21.58 -14.93
CA ARG A 2 0.14 21.15 -13.95
C ARG A 2 0.68 19.77 -14.32
N THR A 3 1.92 19.48 -13.94
CA THR A 3 2.54 18.16 -14.07
C THR A 3 2.45 17.43 -12.73
N ILE A 4 2.18 16.14 -12.76
CA ILE A 4 2.11 15.28 -11.58
C ILE A 4 3.12 14.17 -11.75
N SER A 5 3.97 13.98 -10.73
CA SER A 5 4.86 12.82 -10.66
C SER A 5 4.10 11.60 -10.13
N THR A 6 4.41 10.45 -10.68
CA THR A 6 3.78 9.17 -10.29
C THR A 6 4.79 8.03 -10.39
N LEU A 7 4.55 6.98 -9.60
CA LEU A 7 5.29 5.73 -9.74
C LEU A 7 5.05 5.12 -11.11
N ASP A 8 6.02 4.39 -11.61
CA ASP A 8 5.94 3.64 -12.84
C ASP A 8 6.13 2.12 -12.61
N GLN A 9 6.14 1.35 -13.70
CA GLN A 9 6.27 -0.11 -13.63
C GLN A 9 7.62 -0.56 -13.03
N ASP A 10 8.68 0.20 -13.21
CA ASP A 10 10.01 -0.16 -12.70
C ASP A 10 10.10 0.11 -11.20
N ASP A 11 9.48 1.17 -10.72
CA ASP A 11 9.29 1.43 -9.29
C ASP A 11 8.47 0.31 -8.64
N ALA A 12 7.37 -0.08 -9.29
CA ALA A 12 6.51 -1.15 -8.80
C ALA A 12 7.26 -2.48 -8.72
N ALA A 13 8.04 -2.83 -9.74
CA ALA A 13 8.85 -4.06 -9.76
C ALA A 13 9.87 -4.05 -8.62
N ARG A 14 10.51 -2.92 -8.37
CA ARG A 14 11.49 -2.76 -7.29
C ARG A 14 10.87 -3.03 -5.91
N ALA A 15 9.69 -2.49 -5.66
CA ALA A 15 8.97 -2.71 -4.40
C ALA A 15 8.52 -4.16 -4.25
N VAL A 16 7.94 -4.74 -5.30
CA VAL A 16 7.47 -6.13 -5.29
C VAL A 16 8.63 -7.10 -5.03
N ASP A 17 9.76 -6.90 -5.70
CA ASP A 17 10.94 -7.76 -5.50
C ASP A 17 11.47 -7.68 -4.07
N ALA A 18 11.54 -6.49 -3.49
CA ALA A 18 11.99 -6.30 -2.11
C ALA A 18 11.05 -6.98 -1.10
N VAL A 19 9.74 -6.81 -1.25
CA VAL A 19 8.74 -7.43 -0.37
C VAL A 19 8.76 -8.95 -0.52
N LYS A 20 8.81 -9.45 -1.75
CA LYS A 20 8.90 -10.89 -2.04
C LYS A 20 10.11 -11.53 -1.35
N ALA A 21 11.29 -10.90 -1.47
CA ALA A 21 12.51 -11.40 -0.85
C ALA A 21 12.41 -11.42 0.67
N ALA A 22 11.84 -10.38 1.28
CA ALA A 22 11.66 -10.30 2.73
C ALA A 22 10.67 -11.36 3.24
N LEU A 23 9.54 -11.54 2.57
CA LEU A 23 8.57 -12.58 2.91
C LEU A 23 9.20 -13.98 2.81
N ALA A 24 9.92 -14.25 1.73
CA ALA A 24 10.60 -15.53 1.52
C ALA A 24 11.64 -15.83 2.61
N SER A 25 12.41 -14.81 3.04
CA SER A 25 13.42 -14.97 4.08
C SER A 25 12.83 -15.35 5.45
N GLU A 26 11.56 -15.02 5.68
CA GLU A 26 10.84 -15.36 6.91
C GLU A 26 9.90 -16.57 6.74
N GLY A 27 9.91 -17.22 5.57
CA GLY A 27 9.02 -18.34 5.28
C GLY A 27 7.54 -17.99 5.27
N ARG A 28 7.20 -16.75 4.92
CA ARG A 28 5.84 -16.21 4.95
C ARG A 28 5.33 -15.91 3.53
N ALA A 29 4.02 -15.92 3.38
CA ALA A 29 3.35 -15.63 2.12
C ALA A 29 2.27 -14.57 2.32
N ALA A 30 2.19 -13.63 1.38
CA ALA A 30 1.19 -12.56 1.35
C ALA A 30 0.98 -12.10 -0.10
N VAL A 31 0.08 -11.15 -0.27
CA VAL A 31 -0.12 -10.43 -1.52
C VAL A 31 0.52 -9.06 -1.39
N VAL A 32 1.30 -8.64 -2.37
CA VAL A 32 1.83 -7.27 -2.47
C VAL A 32 1.23 -6.58 -3.68
N ALA A 33 0.78 -5.33 -3.50
CA ALA A 33 0.22 -4.49 -4.54
C ALA A 33 0.92 -3.13 -4.56
N VAL A 34 1.16 -2.59 -5.74
CA VAL A 34 1.69 -1.24 -5.94
C VAL A 34 0.74 -0.48 -6.85
N ALA A 35 0.38 0.72 -6.43
CA ALA A 35 -0.50 1.61 -7.19
C ALA A 35 0.21 2.92 -7.52
N ASP A 36 -0.23 3.57 -8.60
CA ASP A 36 0.22 4.89 -9.00
C ASP A 36 -0.40 6.00 -8.12
N VAL A 37 -0.11 7.25 -8.44
CA VAL A 37 -0.62 8.41 -7.68
C VAL A 37 -2.15 8.52 -7.68
N HIS A 38 -2.82 7.96 -8.68
CA HIS A 38 -4.29 7.96 -8.78
C HIS A 38 -4.92 6.75 -8.07
N GLY A 39 -4.09 5.86 -7.53
CA GLY A 39 -4.54 4.63 -6.88
C GLY A 39 -4.75 3.46 -7.84
N ASP A 40 -4.44 3.63 -9.13
CA ASP A 40 -4.58 2.58 -10.12
C ASP A 40 -3.43 1.56 -10.00
N LEU A 41 -3.79 0.27 -10.10
CA LEU A 41 -2.84 -0.82 -9.90
C LEU A 41 -1.77 -0.85 -11.00
N LEU A 42 -0.51 -0.82 -10.60
CA LEU A 42 0.64 -1.00 -11.48
C LEU A 42 1.11 -2.46 -11.49
N MET A 43 1.19 -3.08 -10.31
CA MET A 43 1.67 -4.45 -10.17
C MET A 43 1.07 -5.12 -8.94
N LEU A 44 0.76 -6.40 -9.06
CA LEU A 44 0.33 -7.24 -7.95
C LEU A 44 1.00 -8.60 -8.06
N LEU A 45 1.50 -9.09 -6.93
CA LEU A 45 2.01 -10.45 -6.82
C LEU A 45 1.34 -11.12 -5.64
N ARG A 46 0.69 -12.27 -5.89
CA ARG A 46 0.27 -13.19 -4.83
C ARG A 46 1.34 -14.27 -4.69
N LEU A 47 2.01 -14.31 -3.55
CA LEU A 47 2.93 -15.41 -3.27
C LEU A 47 2.14 -16.71 -3.08
N ASP A 48 2.76 -17.84 -3.43
CA ASP A 48 2.17 -19.15 -3.23
C ASP A 48 1.83 -19.36 -1.75
N GLY A 49 0.59 -19.79 -1.49
CA GLY A 49 0.08 -19.99 -0.14
C GLY A 49 -0.64 -18.77 0.46
N ALA A 50 -0.56 -17.60 -0.15
CA ALA A 50 -1.31 -16.44 0.32
C ALA A 50 -2.82 -16.59 0.04
N PRO A 51 -3.71 -16.09 0.95
CA PRO A 51 -5.15 -16.16 0.73
C PRO A 51 -5.58 -15.41 -0.54
N ALA A 52 -6.45 -16.01 -1.35
CA ALA A 52 -6.93 -15.38 -2.57
C ALA A 52 -7.71 -14.08 -2.32
N THR A 53 -8.43 -13.98 -1.18
CA THR A 53 -9.15 -12.77 -0.78
C THR A 53 -8.21 -11.57 -0.59
N SER A 54 -6.95 -11.81 -0.27
CA SER A 54 -5.94 -10.77 -0.09
C SER A 54 -5.58 -10.05 -1.38
N ILE A 55 -5.90 -10.59 -2.55
CA ILE A 55 -5.72 -9.91 -3.83
C ILE A 55 -6.53 -8.60 -3.84
N THR A 56 -7.83 -8.69 -3.57
CA THR A 56 -8.70 -7.51 -3.51
C THR A 56 -8.32 -6.59 -2.36
N ILE A 57 -8.03 -7.15 -1.19
CA ILE A 57 -7.70 -6.35 0.00
C ILE A 57 -6.40 -5.56 -0.21
N ALA A 58 -5.35 -6.17 -0.74
CA ALA A 58 -4.10 -5.47 -1.03
C ALA A 58 -4.30 -4.35 -2.07
N THR A 59 -5.07 -4.63 -3.12
CA THR A 59 -5.42 -3.64 -4.14
C THR A 59 -6.16 -2.45 -3.53
N ASN A 60 -7.13 -2.71 -2.65
CA ASN A 60 -7.90 -1.67 -1.97
C ASN A 60 -7.04 -0.85 -1.00
N LYS A 61 -6.16 -1.50 -0.25
CA LYS A 61 -5.19 -0.80 0.63
C LYS A 61 -4.29 0.12 -0.18
N ALA A 62 -3.78 -0.34 -1.32
CA ALA A 62 -2.92 0.48 -2.19
C ALA A 62 -3.68 1.69 -2.74
N TRP A 63 -4.90 1.49 -3.25
CA TRP A 63 -5.76 2.58 -3.69
C TRP A 63 -6.00 3.61 -2.57
N THR A 64 -6.34 3.13 -1.40
CA THR A 64 -6.65 4.00 -0.25
C THR A 64 -5.43 4.81 0.17
N ALA A 65 -4.28 4.18 0.34
CA ALA A 65 -3.06 4.88 0.75
C ALA A 65 -2.61 5.90 -0.29
N ALA A 66 -2.68 5.58 -1.58
CA ALA A 66 -2.31 6.50 -2.66
C ALA A 66 -3.24 7.71 -2.72
N THR A 67 -4.55 7.49 -2.69
CA THR A 67 -5.53 8.57 -2.87
C THR A 67 -5.71 9.43 -1.63
N GLN A 68 -5.56 8.85 -0.43
CA GLN A 68 -5.71 9.59 0.83
C GLN A 68 -4.38 10.13 1.37
N GLY A 69 -3.25 9.64 0.88
CA GLY A 69 -1.93 10.12 1.29
C GLY A 69 -1.57 9.78 2.74
N VAL A 70 -2.19 8.75 3.31
CA VAL A 70 -1.95 8.32 4.69
C VAL A 70 -1.88 6.78 4.75
N ALA A 71 -1.27 6.27 5.80
CA ALA A 71 -1.30 4.83 6.08
C ALA A 71 -2.74 4.37 6.32
N THR A 72 -3.12 3.22 5.74
CA THR A 72 -4.48 2.69 5.90
C THR A 72 -4.81 2.36 7.35
N ARG A 73 -3.81 2.03 8.17
CA ARG A 73 -3.99 1.81 9.61
C ARG A 73 -4.46 3.08 10.33
N ALA A 74 -4.04 4.26 9.90
CA ALA A 74 -4.49 5.53 10.45
C ALA A 74 -6.00 5.76 10.19
N ILE A 75 -6.48 5.39 9.01
CA ILE A 75 -7.92 5.44 8.68
C ILE A 75 -8.69 4.47 9.59
N GLY A 76 -8.21 3.23 9.74
CA GLY A 76 -8.82 2.25 10.61
C GLY A 76 -8.86 2.68 12.08
N ALA A 77 -7.82 3.34 12.56
CA ALA A 77 -7.79 3.90 13.90
C ALA A 77 -8.89 4.96 14.11
N ARG A 78 -9.12 5.84 13.14
CA ARG A 78 -10.21 6.81 13.17
C ARG A 78 -11.59 6.13 13.17
N LEU A 79 -11.78 5.12 12.33
CA LEU A 79 -13.03 4.36 12.27
C LEU A 79 -13.38 3.69 13.60
N ARG A 80 -12.38 3.30 14.39
CA ARG A 80 -12.54 2.67 15.70
C ARG A 80 -12.56 3.67 16.87
N SER A 81 -12.30 4.94 16.60
CA SER A 81 -12.29 6.00 17.61
C SER A 81 -13.72 6.45 17.93
N GLU A 82 -14.05 6.63 19.21
CA GLU A 82 -15.36 7.20 19.61
C GLU A 82 -15.51 8.65 19.15
N ALA A 83 -14.42 9.44 19.19
CA ALA A 83 -14.46 10.86 18.89
C ALA A 83 -14.41 11.18 17.40
N GLU A 84 -13.76 10.33 16.59
CA GLU A 84 -13.44 10.62 15.20
C GLU A 84 -14.06 9.62 14.21
N ALA A 85 -14.86 8.66 14.69
CA ALA A 85 -15.50 7.66 13.85
C ALA A 85 -16.37 8.33 12.77
N PHE A 86 -16.32 7.77 11.58
CA PHE A 86 -17.12 8.21 10.44
C PHE A 86 -17.55 6.98 9.62
N ASP A 87 -18.54 7.16 8.77
CA ASP A 87 -18.95 6.10 7.84
C ASP A 87 -17.98 6.07 6.67
N ILE A 88 -17.26 4.96 6.50
CA ILE A 88 -16.25 4.80 5.43
C ILE A 88 -16.87 4.95 4.03
N THR A 89 -18.18 4.72 3.89
CA THR A 89 -18.87 4.91 2.61
C THR A 89 -18.91 6.36 2.14
N TYR A 90 -18.62 7.32 3.03
CA TYR A 90 -18.50 8.73 2.66
C TYR A 90 -17.36 9.00 1.69
N TYR A 91 -16.37 8.12 1.58
CA TYR A 91 -15.37 8.23 0.51
C TYR A 91 -15.97 8.06 -0.89
N GLY A 92 -17.17 7.45 -1.00
CA GLY A 92 -17.85 7.25 -2.28
C GLY A 92 -17.20 6.20 -3.17
N ASP A 93 -16.26 5.42 -2.64
CA ASP A 93 -15.57 4.36 -3.36
C ASP A 93 -15.44 3.13 -2.48
N ARG A 94 -15.80 1.96 -3.01
CA ARG A 94 -15.77 0.69 -2.27
C ARG A 94 -14.37 0.19 -1.97
N ARG A 95 -13.35 0.76 -2.61
CA ARG A 95 -11.94 0.43 -2.36
C ARG A 95 -11.40 1.03 -1.06
N ALA A 96 -12.11 1.97 -0.45
CA ALA A 96 -11.70 2.54 0.83
C ALA A 96 -11.55 1.45 1.90
N CYS A 97 -10.35 1.35 2.48
CA CYS A 97 -9.98 0.27 3.39
C CYS A 97 -9.29 0.85 4.63
N GLY A 98 -9.76 0.42 5.81
CA GLY A 98 -9.21 0.82 7.11
C GLY A 98 -8.32 -0.22 7.78
N TRP A 99 -8.04 -1.37 7.13
CA TRP A 99 -7.05 -2.31 7.63
C TRP A 99 -5.63 -1.83 7.31
N GLY A 100 -4.73 -1.91 8.29
CA GLY A 100 -3.33 -1.58 8.11
C GLY A 100 -2.64 -2.47 7.08
N GLY A 101 -1.62 -1.92 6.44
CA GLY A 101 -0.83 -2.59 5.41
C GLY A 101 -0.67 -1.80 4.12
N GLY A 102 -1.38 -0.69 3.95
CA GLY A 102 -1.16 0.24 2.84
C GLY A 102 -0.38 1.46 3.30
N LEU A 103 0.66 1.83 2.57
CA LEU A 103 1.52 2.97 2.88
C LEU A 103 1.70 3.85 1.64
N PRO A 104 1.51 5.16 1.74
CA PRO A 104 1.82 6.06 0.63
C PRO A 104 3.33 6.15 0.43
N VAL A 105 3.74 6.16 -0.83
CA VAL A 105 5.12 6.48 -1.24
C VAL A 105 5.17 7.96 -1.55
N MET A 106 6.15 8.65 -0.98
CA MET A 106 6.27 10.10 -1.08
C MET A 106 7.65 10.51 -1.57
N ASP A 107 7.71 11.63 -2.26
CA ASP A 107 8.98 12.28 -2.56
C ASP A 107 9.51 13.04 -1.32
N ARG A 108 10.69 13.65 -1.44
CA ARG A 108 11.31 14.41 -0.35
C ARG A 108 10.51 15.64 0.07
N ALA A 109 9.68 16.17 -0.82
CA ALA A 109 8.82 17.31 -0.53
C ALA A 109 7.50 16.89 0.14
N GLY A 110 7.25 15.58 0.29
CA GLY A 110 6.03 15.04 0.87
C GLY A 110 4.88 14.89 -0.13
N ALA A 111 5.14 15.03 -1.44
CA ALA A 111 4.13 14.75 -2.44
C ALA A 111 3.96 13.25 -2.63
N VAL A 112 2.71 12.79 -2.69
CA VAL A 112 2.39 11.39 -2.91
C VAL A 112 2.68 11.00 -4.36
N LEU A 113 3.40 9.89 -4.55
CA LEU A 113 3.76 9.34 -5.85
C LEU A 113 2.95 8.08 -6.18
N GLY A 114 2.38 7.44 -5.18
CA GLY A 114 1.65 6.18 -5.27
C GLY A 114 1.62 5.49 -3.91
N ALA A 115 1.47 4.17 -3.89
CA ALA A 115 1.45 3.41 -2.65
C ALA A 115 1.93 1.98 -2.82
N VAL A 116 2.40 1.40 -1.73
CA VAL A 116 2.68 -0.04 -1.59
C VAL A 116 1.77 -0.60 -0.52
N ALA A 117 1.19 -1.77 -0.77
CA ALA A 117 0.33 -2.45 0.19
C ALA A 117 0.63 -3.94 0.25
N VAL A 118 0.45 -4.51 1.44
CA VAL A 118 0.56 -5.95 1.69
C VAL A 118 -0.71 -6.41 2.41
N SER A 119 -1.18 -7.60 2.08
CA SER A 119 -2.33 -8.25 2.72
C SER A 119 -2.13 -9.76 2.82
N GLY A 120 -2.63 -10.34 3.91
CA GLY A 120 -2.60 -11.77 4.16
C GLY A 120 -2.00 -12.16 5.51
N LEU A 121 -1.52 -11.22 6.28
CA LEU A 121 -0.93 -11.36 7.61
C LEU A 121 -1.69 -10.47 8.61
N PRO A 122 -1.38 -10.51 9.91
CA PRO A 122 -1.88 -9.49 10.84
C PRO A 122 -1.51 -8.09 10.36
N GLU A 123 -2.37 -7.10 10.58
CA GLU A 123 -2.23 -5.78 9.94
C GLU A 123 -0.90 -5.06 10.24
N LEU A 124 -0.34 -5.23 11.44
CA LEU A 124 0.97 -4.64 11.76
C LEU A 124 2.11 -5.31 10.99
N GLU A 125 1.97 -6.61 10.70
CA GLU A 125 2.94 -7.34 9.89
C GLU A 125 2.78 -7.01 8.40
N ASP A 126 1.55 -6.89 7.92
CA ASP A 126 1.28 -6.39 6.57
C ASP A 126 1.96 -5.03 6.36
N GLU A 127 1.81 -4.10 7.33
CA GLU A 127 2.42 -2.77 7.27
C GLU A 127 3.94 -2.83 7.32
N ARG A 128 4.51 -3.72 8.13
CA ARG A 128 5.98 -3.91 8.22
C ARG A 128 6.57 -4.32 6.87
N PHE A 129 5.93 -5.25 6.15
CA PHE A 129 6.38 -5.66 4.83
C PHE A 129 6.11 -4.58 3.78
N ALA A 130 5.00 -3.87 3.85
CA ALA A 130 4.74 -2.73 2.96
C ALA A 130 5.81 -1.64 3.11
N ALA A 131 6.28 -1.40 4.34
CA ALA A 131 7.36 -0.45 4.61
C ALA A 131 8.67 -0.82 3.91
N ILE A 132 8.96 -2.11 3.75
CA ILE A 132 10.13 -2.59 3.01
C ILE A 132 10.02 -2.20 1.52
N GLY A 133 8.85 -2.41 0.92
CA GLY A 133 8.61 -2.01 -0.47
C GLY A 133 8.67 -0.50 -0.67
N LYS A 134 8.06 0.25 0.24
CA LYS A 134 8.13 1.73 0.27
C LYS A 134 9.57 2.21 0.32
N ALA A 135 10.37 1.68 1.23
CA ALA A 135 11.78 2.05 1.38
C ALA A 135 12.60 1.73 0.11
N ALA A 136 12.32 0.64 -0.56
CA ALA A 136 12.99 0.27 -1.80
C ALA A 136 12.76 1.29 -2.93
N ILE A 137 11.56 1.86 -3.01
CA ILE A 137 11.26 2.93 -3.97
C ILE A 137 11.89 4.24 -3.51
N GLU A 138 11.62 4.67 -2.29
CA GLU A 138 12.09 5.97 -1.78
C GLU A 138 13.61 6.06 -1.74
N GLY A 139 14.30 4.97 -1.42
CA GLY A 139 15.76 4.89 -1.47
C GLY A 139 16.32 5.09 -2.88
N SER A 140 15.60 4.66 -3.92
CA SER A 140 16.02 4.85 -5.31
C SER A 140 15.83 6.29 -5.80
N LEU A 141 14.90 7.05 -5.20
CA LEU A 141 14.68 8.45 -5.53
C LEU A 141 15.82 9.36 -5.02
N GLU A 142 16.61 8.86 -4.08
CA GLU A 142 17.73 9.57 -3.47
C GLU A 142 19.05 9.41 -4.23
N ALA A 143 19.06 8.50 -5.19
CA ALA A 143 20.28 8.20 -5.98
C ALA A 143 20.53 9.20 -7.13
#